data_6563f15048d9d5cac31a70af62656f0f
#
_entry.id   6563f15048d9d5cac31a70af62656f0f
#
_cell.length_a   1.000
_cell.length_b   1.000
_cell.length_c   1.000
_cell.angle_alpha   90.00
_cell.angle_beta   90.00
_cell.angle_gamma   90.00
#
_symmetry.space_group_name_H-M   'P 1'
#
loop_
_entity.id
_entity.type
_entity.pdbx_description
1 polymer ?
#
loop_
_entity_poly.entity_id
_entity_poly.type
_entity_poly.pdbx_seq_one_letter_code
_entity_poly.pdbx_strand_id
1 'polypeptide(L)'
;MLHLTKVAVGCPDIETLARLQQQRWGDDPCSLTRFMPKRADELIGGSLFWIIKHRLVARQTIVSLAMVTTEWGEKCRIGLAPGPVPISIVPRRAHQGWRYM
;
A
#
# COMPACT_ATOMS: atom_id res chain seq x y z
N MET A 1 -3.65 16.34 -4.19
CA MET A 1 -2.54 15.48 -3.76
C MET A 1 -2.62 14.14 -4.46
N LEU A 2 -1.48 13.59 -4.84
CA LEU A 2 -1.43 12.32 -5.56
C LEU A 2 -1.45 11.15 -4.56
N HIS A 3 -2.19 10.11 -4.92
CA HIS A 3 -2.33 8.89 -4.10
C HIS A 3 -2.11 7.66 -4.96
N LEU A 4 -2.00 6.51 -4.32
CA LEU A 4 -1.96 5.20 -4.98
C LEU A 4 -3.12 4.33 -4.52
N THR A 5 -3.54 3.42 -5.37
CA THR A 5 -4.38 2.29 -5.00
C THR A 5 -3.60 1.00 -5.19
N LYS A 6 -3.84 0.01 -4.34
CA LYS A 6 -3.19 -1.30 -4.39
C LYS A 6 -4.08 -2.35 -3.75
N VAL A 7 -4.09 -3.55 -4.30
CA VAL A 7 -4.83 -4.66 -3.72
C VAL A 7 -4.06 -5.22 -2.51
N ALA A 8 -4.77 -5.46 -1.42
CA ALA A 8 -4.23 -6.17 -0.26
C ALA A 8 -4.30 -7.68 -0.53
N VAL A 9 -3.31 -8.19 -1.25
CA VAL A 9 -3.30 -9.58 -1.72
C VAL A 9 -3.33 -10.54 -0.51
N GLY A 10 -4.26 -11.50 -0.56
CA GLY A 10 -4.39 -12.50 0.48
C GLY A 10 -5.05 -12.02 1.76
N CYS A 11 -5.55 -10.77 1.81
CA CYS A 11 -6.22 -10.22 2.98
C CYS A 11 -7.72 -10.13 2.71
N PRO A 12 -8.55 -10.87 3.47
CA PRO A 12 -10.01 -10.79 3.32
C PRO A 12 -10.62 -9.57 4.00
N ASP A 13 -9.91 -8.94 4.93
CA ASP A 13 -10.40 -7.82 5.72
C ASP A 13 -9.26 -6.94 6.23
N ILE A 14 -9.61 -5.79 6.81
CA ILE A 14 -8.64 -4.82 7.33
C ILE A 14 -7.86 -5.39 8.51
N GLU A 15 -8.49 -6.15 9.38
CA GLU A 15 -7.85 -6.74 10.56
C GLU A 15 -6.73 -7.70 10.17
N THR A 16 -6.95 -8.51 9.13
CA THR A 16 -5.92 -9.39 8.60
C THR A 16 -4.76 -8.60 8.01
N LEU A 17 -5.05 -7.53 7.27
CA LEU A 17 -4.02 -6.65 6.71
C LEU A 17 -3.17 -6.04 7.82
N ALA A 18 -3.80 -5.50 8.86
CA ALA A 18 -3.12 -4.89 10.00
C ALA A 18 -2.22 -5.92 10.71
N ARG A 19 -2.74 -7.12 10.96
CA ARG A 19 -1.99 -8.19 11.63
C ARG A 19 -0.78 -8.63 10.80
N LEU A 20 -0.94 -8.81 9.49
CA LEU A 20 0.16 -9.23 8.63
C LEU A 20 1.25 -8.16 8.54
N GLN A 21 0.87 -6.89 8.50
CA GLN A 21 1.84 -5.79 8.52
C GLN A 21 2.64 -5.79 9.82
N GLN A 22 1.95 -5.97 10.95
CA GLN A 22 2.61 -6.00 12.25
C GLN A 22 3.57 -7.19 12.36
N GLN A 23 3.16 -8.36 11.88
CA GLN A 23 3.99 -9.56 11.92
C GLN A 23 5.25 -9.43 11.04
N ARG A 24 5.12 -8.83 9.86
CA ARG A 24 6.21 -8.75 8.89
C ARG A 24 7.14 -7.57 9.13
N TRP A 25 6.58 -6.42 9.51
CA TRP A 25 7.29 -5.15 9.49
C TRP A 25 7.33 -4.44 10.84
N GLY A 26 6.50 -4.87 11.82
CA GLY A 26 6.43 -4.20 13.13
C GLY A 26 6.00 -2.74 12.99
N ASP A 27 6.80 -1.84 13.55
CA ASP A 27 6.50 -0.42 13.57
C ASP A 27 6.88 0.33 12.28
N ASP A 28 7.44 -0.40 11.30
CA ASP A 28 7.88 0.18 10.04
C ASP A 28 7.17 -0.48 8.85
N PRO A 29 5.84 -0.34 8.75
CA PRO A 29 5.08 -1.02 7.71
C PRO A 29 5.44 -0.53 6.32
N CYS A 30 5.34 -1.41 5.35
CA CYS A 30 5.55 -1.08 3.96
C CYS A 30 4.75 -1.99 3.05
N SER A 31 4.75 -1.65 1.77
CA SER A 31 4.29 -2.53 0.71
C SER A 31 5.38 -2.63 -0.34
N LEU A 32 5.69 -3.84 -0.77
CA LEU A 32 6.64 -4.06 -1.84
C LEU A 32 5.89 -4.17 -3.16
N THR A 33 6.40 -3.52 -4.19
CA THR A 33 5.82 -3.57 -5.53
C THR A 33 6.93 -3.61 -6.57
N ARG A 34 6.60 -4.04 -7.77
CA ARG A 34 7.60 -4.28 -8.80
C ARG A 34 8.23 -2.99 -9.33
N PHE A 35 7.41 -1.98 -9.61
CA PHE A 35 7.87 -0.77 -10.27
C PHE A 35 7.76 0.46 -9.39
N MET A 36 8.80 1.31 -9.46
CA MET A 36 8.78 2.63 -8.83
C MET A 36 7.86 3.54 -9.62
N PRO A 37 6.87 4.19 -8.98
CA PRO A 37 6.09 5.23 -9.66
C PRO A 37 6.99 6.37 -10.13
N LYS A 38 6.78 6.85 -11.35
CA LYS A 38 7.56 7.98 -11.89
C LYS A 38 7.35 9.26 -11.09
N ARG A 39 6.16 9.43 -10.52
CA ARG A 39 5.80 10.60 -9.72
C ARG A 39 5.96 10.34 -8.22
N ALA A 40 6.99 9.57 -7.84
CA ALA A 40 7.20 9.15 -6.45
C ALA A 40 7.28 10.34 -5.48
N ASP A 41 7.96 11.43 -5.88
CA ASP A 41 8.10 12.61 -5.01
C ASP A 41 6.75 13.26 -4.68
N GLU A 42 5.77 13.15 -5.58
CA GLU A 42 4.44 13.72 -5.39
C GLU A 42 3.54 12.84 -4.52
N LEU A 43 3.97 11.61 -4.25
CA LEU A 43 3.21 10.64 -3.46
C LEU A 43 3.49 10.74 -1.96
N ILE A 44 4.65 11.27 -1.57
CA ILE A 44 5.02 11.40 -0.16
C ILE A 44 4.04 12.36 0.52
N GLY A 45 3.43 11.89 1.62
CA GLY A 45 2.35 12.61 2.30
C GLY A 45 0.97 12.29 1.75
N GLY A 46 0.88 11.67 0.57
CA GLY A 46 -0.36 11.10 0.06
C GLY A 46 -0.70 9.78 0.73
N SER A 47 -1.70 9.09 0.22
CA SER A 47 -2.17 7.83 0.81
C SER A 47 -2.05 6.68 -0.16
N LEU A 48 -1.73 5.50 0.38
CA LEU A 48 -1.96 4.23 -0.28
C LEU A 48 -3.34 3.74 0.15
N PHE A 49 -4.26 3.67 -0.81
CA PHE A 49 -5.60 3.17 -0.58
C PHE A 49 -5.65 1.68 -0.88
N TRP A 50 -6.11 0.89 0.08
CA TRP A 50 -6.14 -0.57 -0.03
C TRP A 50 -7.46 -1.05 -0.60
N ILE A 51 -7.36 -1.94 -1.59
CA ILE A 51 -8.51 -2.59 -2.21
C ILE A 51 -8.65 -3.99 -1.64
N ILE A 52 -9.82 -4.30 -1.10
CA ILE A 52 -10.20 -5.65 -0.66
C ILE A 52 -11.57 -5.96 -1.28
N LYS A 53 -11.66 -7.08 -2.01
CA LYS A 53 -12.92 -7.52 -2.64
C LYS A 53 -13.54 -6.43 -3.52
N HIS A 54 -12.72 -5.80 -4.35
CA HIS A 54 -13.12 -4.72 -5.26
C HIS A 54 -13.73 -3.50 -4.57
N ARG A 55 -13.22 -3.16 -3.38
CA ARG A 55 -13.64 -1.98 -2.62
C ARG A 55 -12.44 -1.31 -1.99
N LEU A 56 -12.39 0.01 -2.02
CA LEU A 56 -11.45 0.77 -1.19
C LEU A 56 -11.96 0.73 0.23
N VAL A 57 -11.16 0.22 1.16
CA VAL A 57 -11.61 -0.03 2.55
C VAL A 57 -10.73 0.64 3.59
N ALA A 58 -9.49 0.99 3.24
CA ALA A 58 -8.53 1.54 4.19
C ALA A 58 -7.47 2.36 3.47
N ARG A 59 -6.77 3.20 4.23
CA ARG A 59 -5.63 3.96 3.71
C ARG A 59 -4.48 3.99 4.71
N GLN A 60 -3.30 4.24 4.20
CA GLN A 60 -2.11 4.53 5.00
C GLN A 60 -1.32 5.64 4.33
N THR A 61 -0.81 6.57 5.12
CA THR A 61 0.03 7.65 4.60
C THR A 61 1.32 7.08 4.04
N ILE A 62 1.70 7.53 2.84
CA ILE A 62 2.98 7.17 2.21
C ILE A 62 4.06 8.08 2.79
N VAL A 63 5.08 7.50 3.39
CA VAL A 63 6.17 8.26 4.01
C VAL A 63 7.46 8.19 3.22
N SER A 64 7.64 7.17 2.39
CA SER A 64 8.84 7.03 1.56
C SER A 64 8.60 6.09 0.39
N LEU A 65 9.42 6.23 -0.64
CA LEU A 65 9.49 5.26 -1.75
C LEU A 65 10.96 5.10 -2.11
N ALA A 66 11.42 3.86 -2.19
CA ALA A 66 12.80 3.57 -2.53
C ALA A 66 12.92 2.18 -3.18
N MET A 67 13.87 2.02 -4.09
CA MET A 67 14.20 0.70 -4.60
C MET A 67 15.04 -0.03 -3.55
N VAL A 68 14.71 -1.28 -3.31
CA VAL A 68 15.41 -2.14 -2.36
C VAL A 68 15.71 -3.49 -3.00
N THR A 69 16.79 -4.12 -2.59
CA THR A 69 17.13 -5.46 -3.04
C THR A 69 16.53 -6.48 -2.08
N THR A 70 15.78 -7.42 -2.64
CA THR A 70 15.15 -8.50 -1.87
C THR A 70 15.61 -9.85 -2.42
N GLU A 71 15.24 -10.94 -1.73
CA GLU A 71 15.55 -12.28 -2.23
C GLU A 71 14.82 -12.60 -3.56
N TRP A 72 13.79 -11.82 -3.91
CA TRP A 72 13.07 -11.94 -5.18
C TRP A 72 13.53 -10.90 -6.21
N GLY A 73 14.68 -10.25 -5.98
CA GLY A 73 15.19 -9.20 -6.85
C GLY A 73 14.86 -7.81 -6.35
N GLU A 74 15.03 -6.82 -7.22
CA GLU A 74 14.78 -5.43 -6.89
C GLU A 74 13.28 -5.14 -6.84
N LYS A 75 12.85 -4.45 -5.77
CA LYS A 75 11.45 -4.05 -5.57
C LYS A 75 11.40 -2.60 -5.13
N CYS A 76 10.29 -1.94 -5.42
CA CYS A 76 9.99 -0.64 -4.84
C CYS A 76 9.36 -0.86 -3.47
N ARG A 77 9.98 -0.27 -2.43
CA ARG A 77 9.43 -0.27 -1.09
C ARG A 77 8.63 1.01 -0.88
N ILE A 78 7.34 0.87 -0.67
CA ILE A 78 6.46 1.98 -0.32
C ILE A 78 6.38 1.99 1.21
N GLY A 79 7.12 2.91 1.84
CA GLY A 79 7.10 3.06 3.30
C GLY A 79 5.80 3.71 3.73
N LEU A 80 5.17 3.17 4.77
CA LEU A 80 3.85 3.57 5.22
C LEU A 80 3.88 3.99 6.69
N ALA A 81 3.02 4.93 7.04
CA ALA A 81 2.74 5.22 8.45
C ALA A 81 1.98 4.04 9.06
N PRO A 82 2.02 3.90 10.41
CA PRO A 82 1.23 2.85 11.07
C PRO A 82 -0.25 2.94 10.73
N GLY A 83 -0.88 1.79 10.63
CA GLY A 83 -2.29 1.63 10.27
C GLY A 83 -2.56 0.17 9.96
N PRO A 84 -3.44 -0.12 8.98
CA PRO A 84 -4.21 0.78 8.12
C PRO A 84 -5.36 1.46 8.84
N VAL A 85 -5.79 2.60 8.29
CA VAL A 85 -6.91 3.38 8.83
C VAL A 85 -8.15 3.10 7.98
N PRO A 86 -9.25 2.62 8.58
CA PRO A 86 -10.49 2.40 7.83
C PRO A 86 -11.02 3.69 7.22
N ILE A 87 -11.63 3.57 6.03
CA ILE A 87 -12.30 4.68 5.34
C ILE A 87 -13.72 4.27 4.99
N SER A 88 -14.53 5.24 4.55
CA SER A 88 -15.83 4.93 3.96
C SER A 88 -15.64 4.07 2.72
N ILE A 89 -16.34 2.95 2.65
CA ILE A 89 -16.15 1.96 1.59
C ILE A 89 -16.62 2.52 0.26
N VAL A 90 -15.76 2.43 -0.76
CA VAL A 90 -16.06 2.89 -2.12
C VAL A 90 -15.73 1.76 -3.10
N PRO A 91 -16.66 1.42 -4.03
CA PRO A 91 -16.34 0.42 -5.04
C PRO A 91 -15.11 0.81 -5.86
N ARG A 92 -14.21 -0.13 -6.06
CA ARG A 92 -13.03 0.07 -6.89
C ARG A 92 -12.55 -1.28 -7.40
N ARG A 93 -12.50 -1.44 -8.72
CA ARG A 93 -12.05 -2.70 -9.33
C ARG A 93 -10.61 -3.02 -8.94
N ALA A 94 -10.37 -4.26 -8.55
CA ALA A 94 -9.02 -4.75 -8.26
C ALA A 94 -8.16 -4.74 -9.52
N HIS A 95 -6.86 -4.50 -9.34
CA HIS A 95 -5.87 -4.48 -10.42
C HIS A 95 -4.56 -5.07 -9.90
N GLN A 96 -3.62 -5.34 -10.79
CA GLN A 96 -2.28 -5.77 -10.40
C GLN A 96 -1.40 -4.58 -10.08
N GLY A 97 -0.47 -4.75 -9.11
CA GLY A 97 0.45 -3.72 -8.71
C GLY A 97 -0.25 -2.50 -8.12
N TRP A 98 0.27 -1.33 -8.43
CA TRP A 98 -0.30 -0.07 -7.97
C TRP A 98 -0.88 0.73 -9.14
N ARG A 99 -1.77 1.67 -8.82
CA ARG A 99 -2.26 2.67 -9.76
C ARG A 99 -2.33 4.03 -9.09
N TYR A 100 -2.12 5.07 -9.87
CA TYR A 100 -2.34 6.43 -9.39
C TYR A 100 -3.83 6.69 -9.11
N MET A 101 -4.05 7.52 -8.11
CA MET A 101 -5.39 7.99 -7.78
C MET A 101 -5.40 9.48 -7.41
#